data_0b2323bd731e2ee67ddddb7a9f503dbc
#
_entry.id   0b2323bd731e2ee67ddddb7a9f503dbc
#
_cell.length_a   1.000
_cell.length_b   1.000
_cell.length_c   1.000
_cell.angle_alpha   90.00
_cell.angle_beta   90.00
_cell.angle_gamma   90.00
#
_symmetry.space_group_name_H-M   'P 1'
#
loop_
_entity.id
_entity.type
_entity.pdbx_description
1 polymer ?
#
loop_
_entity_poly.entity_id
_entity_poly.type
_entity_poly.pdbx_seq_one_letter_code
_entity_poly.pdbx_strand_id
1 'polypeptide(L)'
;THRAPPPLHPFPPRRPPDPCLASDEWGASYSSPVMTTINNQQVCLVFAGGESRPPAGGLLVIDPRTGEILSRFPWRSKNYESANAVPPVPLGENKVFLSECYEKGGVILRFDSKFNPKIIWQDPGVNIHWMTPIEKTGFLYGVSGRHQRGAEVFCLNLKSLKLEWKEPIHWMDSFIGREIRLELFRGSFLLVDGSFLCLSELGSLLWVEMDEKGWIIKAHKQLFFAPGTWTLPALSQGLLYVVQNERDRQS
;
A
#
# COMPACT_ATOMS: atom_id res chain seq x y z
N THR A 1 6.13 -42.20 4.09
CA THR A 1 4.88 -42.32 3.37
C THR A 1 4.37 -40.92 3.01
N HIS A 2 4.70 -40.47 1.78
CA HIS A 2 4.17 -39.23 1.25
C HIS A 2 2.67 -39.44 0.95
N ARG A 3 1.80 -38.77 1.68
CA ARG A 3 0.39 -38.63 1.28
C ARG A 3 0.33 -37.69 0.09
N ALA A 4 -0.26 -38.14 -1.02
CA ALA A 4 -0.60 -37.28 -2.14
C ALA A 4 -1.53 -36.14 -1.68
N PRO A 5 -1.35 -34.91 -2.20
CA PRO A 5 -2.27 -33.84 -1.90
C PRO A 5 -3.69 -34.19 -2.36
N PRO A 6 -4.74 -33.71 -1.64
CA PRO A 6 -6.12 -33.95 -2.07
C PRO A 6 -6.35 -33.35 -3.45
N PRO A 7 -7.20 -33.95 -4.29
CA PRO A 7 -7.52 -33.41 -5.60
C PRO A 7 -8.13 -32.02 -5.47
N LEU A 8 -7.62 -31.09 -6.27
CA LEU A 8 -8.22 -29.76 -6.39
C LEU A 8 -9.65 -29.91 -6.89
N HIS A 9 -10.61 -29.43 -6.11
CA HIS A 9 -11.99 -29.37 -6.57
C HIS A 9 -12.05 -28.49 -7.82
N PRO A 10 -12.72 -28.94 -8.90
CA PRO A 10 -12.91 -28.11 -10.07
C PRO A 10 -13.65 -26.83 -9.66
N PHE A 11 -13.11 -25.69 -10.03
CA PHE A 11 -13.81 -24.42 -9.84
C PHE A 11 -15.18 -24.52 -10.54
N PRO A 12 -16.25 -24.00 -9.94
CA PRO A 12 -17.54 -23.94 -10.60
C PRO A 12 -17.38 -23.21 -11.94
N PRO A 13 -18.11 -23.59 -12.99
CA PRO A 13 -18.03 -22.94 -14.29
C PRO A 13 -18.24 -21.43 -14.07
N ARG A 14 -17.29 -20.61 -14.56
CA ARG A 14 -17.40 -19.16 -14.53
C ARG A 14 -18.71 -18.80 -15.24
N ARG A 15 -19.58 -18.04 -14.57
CA ARG A 15 -20.65 -17.34 -15.27
C ARG A 15 -20.00 -16.52 -16.40
N PRO A 16 -20.62 -16.41 -17.58
CA PRO A 16 -20.16 -15.47 -18.57
C PRO A 16 -20.05 -14.10 -17.86
N PRO A 17 -18.98 -13.33 -18.12
CA PRO A 17 -18.85 -12.02 -17.49
C PRO A 17 -20.09 -11.23 -17.85
N ASP A 18 -20.83 -10.78 -16.84
CA ASP A 18 -21.79 -9.70 -17.03
C ASP A 18 -21.05 -8.55 -17.73
N PRO A 19 -21.70 -7.79 -18.62
CA PRO A 19 -21.04 -6.74 -19.37
C PRO A 19 -20.33 -5.79 -18.39
N CYS A 20 -19.01 -5.92 -18.30
CA CYS A 20 -18.20 -5.01 -17.51
C CYS A 20 -18.32 -3.62 -18.15
N LEU A 21 -18.80 -2.65 -17.39
CA LEU A 21 -18.69 -1.25 -17.77
C LEU A 21 -17.19 -0.92 -17.84
N ALA A 22 -16.69 -0.77 -19.06
CA ALA A 22 -15.37 -0.23 -19.31
C ALA A 22 -15.44 1.30 -19.26
N SER A 23 -14.56 1.94 -18.50
CA SER A 23 -14.31 3.37 -18.62
C SER A 23 -12.93 3.54 -19.21
N ASP A 24 -12.84 4.19 -20.35
CA ASP A 24 -11.62 4.54 -21.08
C ASP A 24 -11.08 5.93 -20.71
N GLU A 25 -11.80 6.67 -19.86
CA GLU A 25 -11.45 8.03 -19.47
C GLU A 25 -10.14 8.11 -18.68
N TRP A 26 -9.91 7.11 -17.80
CA TRP A 26 -8.68 6.97 -17.03
C TRP A 26 -8.10 5.58 -17.25
N GLY A 27 -6.87 5.53 -17.74
CA GLY A 27 -6.20 4.27 -18.06
C GLY A 27 -5.96 3.37 -16.84
N ALA A 28 -5.50 2.16 -17.12
CA ALA A 28 -5.10 1.20 -16.10
C ALA A 28 -4.01 1.77 -15.18
N SER A 29 -3.90 1.22 -13.98
CA SER A 29 -2.88 1.56 -12.99
C SER A 29 -2.26 0.30 -12.40
N TYR A 30 -1.27 0.46 -11.52
CA TYR A 30 -0.69 -0.65 -10.76
C TYR A 30 -1.43 -0.93 -9.45
N SER A 31 -2.40 -0.08 -9.09
CA SER A 31 -3.20 -0.20 -7.88
C SER A 31 -4.21 -1.33 -7.99
N SER A 32 -4.31 -2.16 -6.97
CA SER A 32 -5.35 -3.18 -6.86
C SER A 32 -6.69 -2.55 -6.49
N PRO A 33 -7.81 -2.99 -7.10
CA PRO A 33 -9.15 -2.63 -6.64
C PRO A 33 -9.41 -3.10 -5.20
N VAL A 34 -10.13 -2.32 -4.42
CA VAL A 34 -10.44 -2.62 -3.02
C VAL A 34 -11.94 -2.59 -2.78
N MET A 35 -12.48 -3.68 -2.26
CA MET A 35 -13.88 -3.75 -1.83
C MET A 35 -14.05 -3.15 -0.45
N THR A 36 -15.06 -2.29 -0.26
CA THR A 36 -15.39 -1.69 1.03
C THR A 36 -16.86 -1.34 1.12
N THR A 37 -17.26 -0.74 2.24
CA THR A 37 -18.61 -0.19 2.44
C THR A 37 -18.54 1.32 2.64
N ILE A 38 -19.27 2.07 1.83
CA ILE A 38 -19.50 3.51 1.97
C ILE A 38 -21.01 3.75 1.99
N ASN A 39 -21.50 4.57 2.92
CA ASN A 39 -22.93 4.85 3.09
C ASN A 39 -23.80 3.56 3.21
N ASN A 40 -23.30 2.55 3.93
CA ASN A 40 -23.93 1.23 4.07
C ASN A 40 -24.13 0.48 2.73
N GLN A 41 -23.50 0.94 1.65
CA GLN A 41 -23.48 0.26 0.35
C GLN A 41 -22.11 -0.33 0.08
N GLN A 42 -22.07 -1.59 -0.40
CA GLN A 42 -20.85 -2.21 -0.87
C GLN A 42 -20.38 -1.52 -2.15
N VAL A 43 -19.12 -1.15 -2.22
CA VAL A 43 -18.49 -0.47 -3.35
C VAL A 43 -17.13 -1.06 -3.66
N CYS A 44 -16.70 -0.91 -4.91
CA CYS A 44 -15.35 -1.19 -5.36
C CYS A 44 -14.62 0.14 -5.58
N LEU A 45 -13.50 0.32 -4.89
CA LEU A 45 -12.60 1.45 -5.06
C LEU A 45 -11.54 1.09 -6.10
N VAL A 46 -11.39 1.91 -7.14
CA VAL A 46 -10.37 1.74 -8.19
C VAL A 46 -9.57 3.03 -8.27
N PHE A 47 -8.27 2.95 -7.97
CA PHE A 47 -7.37 4.09 -8.12
C PHE A 47 -6.70 4.02 -9.48
N ALA A 48 -7.37 4.56 -10.50
CA ALA A 48 -7.00 4.51 -11.90
C ALA A 48 -5.92 5.55 -12.26
N GLY A 49 -5.20 5.32 -13.34
CA GLY A 49 -4.23 6.26 -13.90
C GLY A 49 -2.80 5.73 -13.90
N GLY A 50 -2.42 5.12 -15.01
CA GLY A 50 -1.04 4.77 -15.37
C GLY A 50 -0.37 5.89 -16.17
N GLU A 51 0.74 5.59 -16.79
CA GLU A 51 1.43 6.51 -17.69
C GLU A 51 0.49 6.95 -18.82
N SER A 52 0.25 8.24 -18.96
CA SER A 52 -0.69 8.81 -19.93
C SER A 52 -0.31 10.24 -20.33
N ARG A 53 -0.71 10.64 -21.52
CA ARG A 53 -0.55 12.02 -22.03
C ARG A 53 -1.86 12.54 -22.59
N PRO A 54 -2.50 13.54 -21.95
CA PRO A 54 -2.09 14.20 -20.71
C PRO A 54 -2.22 13.25 -19.50
N PRO A 55 -1.49 13.49 -18.39
CA PRO A 55 -1.64 12.72 -17.19
C PRO A 55 -3.07 12.82 -16.64
N ALA A 56 -3.75 11.68 -16.54
CA ALA A 56 -5.11 11.60 -16.06
C ALA A 56 -5.28 10.41 -15.13
N GLY A 57 -6.13 10.54 -14.11
CA GLY A 57 -6.39 9.47 -13.15
C GLY A 57 -6.95 9.97 -11.83
N GLY A 58 -7.31 9.04 -10.99
CA GLY A 58 -7.89 9.30 -9.69
C GLY A 58 -8.70 8.14 -9.15
N LEU A 59 -9.47 8.39 -8.13
CA LEU A 59 -10.33 7.40 -7.50
C LEU A 59 -11.68 7.30 -8.24
N LEU A 60 -12.04 6.07 -8.60
CA LEU A 60 -13.39 5.69 -8.99
C LEU A 60 -14.04 4.92 -7.83
N VAL A 61 -15.27 5.27 -7.48
CA VAL A 61 -16.13 4.51 -6.59
C VAL A 61 -17.21 3.86 -7.44
N ILE A 62 -17.26 2.54 -7.47
CA ILE A 62 -18.06 1.76 -8.40
C ILE A 62 -19.03 0.87 -7.62
N ASP A 63 -20.30 0.80 -8.04
CA ASP A 63 -21.20 -0.26 -7.56
C ASP A 63 -20.80 -1.58 -8.22
N PRO A 64 -20.30 -2.58 -7.45
CA PRO A 64 -19.79 -3.83 -8.02
C PRO A 64 -20.87 -4.72 -8.65
N ARG A 65 -22.14 -4.45 -8.40
CA ARG A 65 -23.28 -5.22 -8.94
C ARG A 65 -23.71 -4.72 -10.31
N THR A 66 -23.63 -3.42 -10.53
CA THR A 66 -24.11 -2.77 -11.77
C THR A 66 -22.95 -2.27 -12.64
N GLY A 67 -21.76 -2.06 -12.06
CA GLY A 67 -20.64 -1.40 -12.70
C GLY A 67 -20.80 0.12 -12.78
N GLU A 68 -21.88 0.69 -12.21
CA GLU A 68 -22.11 2.13 -12.20
C GLU A 68 -21.00 2.87 -11.42
N ILE A 69 -20.51 3.96 -11.99
CA ILE A 69 -19.56 4.84 -11.31
C ILE A 69 -20.35 5.84 -10.45
N LEU A 70 -20.34 5.59 -9.14
CA LEU A 70 -21.03 6.43 -8.15
C LEU A 70 -20.30 7.74 -7.87
N SER A 71 -18.97 7.73 -8.02
CA SER A 71 -18.13 8.91 -7.74
C SER A 71 -16.82 8.87 -8.50
N ARG A 72 -16.31 10.05 -8.83
CA ARG A 72 -14.98 10.27 -9.42
C ARG A 72 -14.26 11.36 -8.64
N PHE A 73 -13.01 11.12 -8.31
CA PHE A 73 -12.16 12.12 -7.66
C PHE A 73 -10.79 12.16 -8.36
N PRO A 74 -10.52 13.22 -9.16
CA PRO A 74 -9.23 13.37 -9.84
C PRO A 74 -8.09 13.51 -8.85
N TRP A 75 -7.12 12.57 -8.88
CA TRP A 75 -5.92 12.61 -8.06
C TRP A 75 -4.76 11.97 -8.84
N ARG A 76 -4.01 12.80 -9.52
CA ARG A 76 -2.92 12.40 -10.40
C ARG A 76 -1.87 13.48 -10.44
N SER A 77 -0.59 13.12 -10.45
CA SER A 77 0.51 14.04 -10.73
C SER A 77 0.44 14.59 -12.15
N LYS A 78 1.04 15.74 -12.36
CA LYS A 78 1.22 16.32 -13.69
C LYS A 78 2.35 15.65 -14.48
N ASN A 79 3.19 14.85 -13.81
CA ASN A 79 4.26 14.09 -14.46
C ASN A 79 3.64 12.91 -15.24
N TYR A 80 3.90 12.82 -16.53
CA TYR A 80 3.35 11.76 -17.37
C TYR A 80 3.85 10.36 -16.97
N GLU A 81 5.09 10.26 -16.48
CA GLU A 81 5.68 9.00 -16.00
C GLU A 81 5.10 8.51 -14.67
N SER A 82 4.28 9.34 -14.02
CA SER A 82 3.67 8.94 -12.77
C SER A 82 2.68 7.80 -12.96
N ALA A 83 2.47 7.01 -11.93
CA ALA A 83 1.47 5.93 -11.89
C ALA A 83 0.83 5.85 -10.50
N ASN A 84 -0.48 5.71 -10.46
CA ASN A 84 -1.18 5.43 -9.21
C ASN A 84 -0.97 3.94 -8.87
N ALA A 85 -0.13 3.65 -7.88
CA ALA A 85 0.27 2.28 -7.54
C ALA A 85 -0.20 1.83 -6.15
N VAL A 86 -0.47 2.77 -5.24
CA VAL A 86 -0.96 2.47 -3.90
C VAL A 86 -2.44 2.11 -3.95
N PRO A 87 -2.87 0.93 -3.46
CA PRO A 87 -4.30 0.64 -3.32
C PRO A 87 -5.00 1.68 -2.43
N PRO A 88 -6.25 2.07 -2.74
CA PRO A 88 -7.04 2.91 -1.84
C PRO A 88 -7.18 2.25 -0.47
N VAL A 89 -7.04 3.02 0.61
CA VAL A 89 -7.16 2.49 1.97
C VAL A 89 -8.45 2.98 2.61
N PRO A 90 -9.45 2.10 2.78
CA PRO A 90 -10.65 2.43 3.55
C PRO A 90 -10.29 2.67 5.03
N LEU A 91 -10.75 3.78 5.59
CA LEU A 91 -10.48 4.19 6.98
C LEU A 91 -11.74 4.16 7.86
N GLY A 92 -12.81 3.52 7.40
CA GLY A 92 -14.11 3.58 8.07
C GLY A 92 -14.80 4.95 7.97
N GLU A 93 -16.03 5.06 8.50
CA GLU A 93 -16.80 6.32 8.54
C GLU A 93 -16.85 7.04 7.17
N ASN A 94 -17.01 6.30 6.08
CA ASN A 94 -17.01 6.82 4.71
C ASN A 94 -15.73 7.57 4.32
N LYS A 95 -14.59 7.24 4.93
CA LYS A 95 -13.28 7.82 4.63
C LYS A 95 -12.40 6.89 3.81
N VAL A 96 -11.63 7.45 2.89
CA VAL A 96 -10.66 6.74 2.06
C VAL A 96 -9.36 7.54 1.99
N PHE A 97 -8.24 6.89 2.25
CA PHE A 97 -6.92 7.47 2.02
C PHE A 97 -6.40 7.06 0.65
N LEU A 98 -5.78 8.02 -0.04
CA LEU A 98 -5.04 7.84 -1.28
C LEU A 98 -3.65 8.46 -1.15
N SER A 99 -2.69 7.92 -1.86
CA SER A 99 -1.37 8.56 -1.98
C SER A 99 -0.75 8.30 -3.35
N GLU A 100 0.05 9.25 -3.79
CA GLU A 100 0.80 9.20 -5.03
C GLU A 100 2.14 9.91 -4.85
N CYS A 101 3.23 9.26 -5.24
CA CYS A 101 4.59 9.67 -4.86
C CYS A 101 5.24 10.71 -5.77
N TYR A 102 4.61 11.06 -6.89
CA TYR A 102 5.18 11.97 -7.88
C TYR A 102 4.79 13.43 -7.59
N GLU A 103 5.14 13.89 -6.39
CA GLU A 103 4.88 15.26 -5.89
C GLU A 103 3.38 15.57 -5.64
N LYS A 104 2.54 14.56 -5.62
CA LYS A 104 1.10 14.74 -5.35
C LYS A 104 0.78 14.59 -3.86
N GLY A 105 1.40 13.61 -3.21
CA GLY A 105 1.24 13.33 -1.79
C GLY A 105 0.00 12.52 -1.43
N GLY A 106 -0.33 12.55 -0.15
CA GLY A 106 -1.46 11.86 0.46
C GLY A 106 -2.69 12.73 0.61
N VAL A 107 -3.88 12.11 0.56
CA VAL A 107 -5.17 12.76 0.78
C VAL A 107 -6.12 11.81 1.51
N ILE A 108 -6.94 12.34 2.42
CA ILE A 108 -8.09 11.64 2.98
C ILE A 108 -9.35 12.31 2.47
N LEU A 109 -10.19 11.51 1.84
CA LEU A 109 -11.52 11.88 1.37
C LEU A 109 -12.56 11.40 2.37
N ARG A 110 -13.61 12.18 2.57
CA ARG A 110 -14.86 11.75 3.21
C ARG A 110 -15.98 11.88 2.20
N PHE A 111 -16.81 10.85 2.08
CA PHE A 111 -17.96 10.82 1.18
C PHE A 111 -19.24 11.20 1.93
N ASP A 112 -20.04 12.06 1.31
CA ASP A 112 -21.40 12.34 1.78
C ASP A 112 -22.38 11.23 1.35
N SER A 113 -23.65 11.35 1.73
CA SER A 113 -24.69 10.37 1.41
C SER A 113 -24.98 10.22 -0.11
N LYS A 114 -24.49 11.12 -0.93
CA LYS A 114 -24.59 11.10 -2.40
C LYS A 114 -23.28 10.71 -3.08
N PHE A 115 -22.33 10.16 -2.34
CA PHE A 115 -20.97 9.81 -2.79
C PHE A 115 -20.13 10.99 -3.28
N ASN A 116 -20.46 12.25 -2.91
CA ASN A 116 -19.59 13.38 -3.22
C ASN A 116 -18.38 13.35 -2.29
N PRO A 117 -17.13 13.33 -2.82
CA PRO A 117 -15.94 13.33 -2.01
C PRO A 117 -15.58 14.74 -1.55
N LYS A 118 -15.22 14.87 -0.27
CA LYS A 118 -14.65 16.09 0.31
C LYS A 118 -13.28 15.79 0.87
N ILE A 119 -12.27 16.57 0.52
CA ILE A 119 -10.95 16.52 1.14
C ILE A 119 -11.10 16.97 2.59
N ILE A 120 -10.70 16.12 3.53
CA ILE A 120 -10.64 16.42 4.97
C ILE A 120 -9.21 16.53 5.48
N TRP A 121 -8.24 15.99 4.74
CA TRP A 121 -6.82 16.09 5.00
C TRP A 121 -6.03 15.94 3.70
N GLN A 122 -4.89 16.63 3.61
CA GLN A 122 -3.94 16.52 2.50
C GLN A 122 -2.56 16.90 2.98
N ASP A 123 -1.53 16.14 2.57
CA ASP A 123 -0.13 16.44 2.82
C ASP A 123 0.74 15.98 1.63
N PRO A 124 1.41 16.88 0.93
CA PRO A 124 2.31 16.53 -0.17
C PRO A 124 3.56 15.78 0.30
N GLY A 125 3.90 15.86 1.57
CA GLY A 125 5.02 15.15 2.18
C GLY A 125 4.74 13.68 2.46
N VAL A 126 3.48 13.22 2.44
CA VAL A 126 3.09 11.81 2.58
C VAL A 126 2.91 11.20 1.19
N ASN A 127 4.01 10.87 0.54
CA ASN A 127 4.07 10.48 -0.87
C ASN A 127 4.52 9.02 -1.01
N ILE A 128 3.58 8.11 -0.90
CA ILE A 128 3.82 6.67 -0.92
C ILE A 128 3.95 6.19 -2.38
N HIS A 129 4.96 5.36 -2.67
CA HIS A 129 5.19 4.86 -4.01
C HIS A 129 4.26 3.68 -4.36
N TRP A 130 4.28 2.60 -3.56
CA TRP A 130 3.53 1.39 -3.89
C TRP A 130 3.04 0.58 -2.68
N MET A 131 3.62 0.78 -1.49
CA MET A 131 3.19 0.03 -0.31
C MET A 131 1.81 0.50 0.17
N THR A 132 1.01 -0.43 0.67
CA THR A 132 -0.28 -0.11 1.27
C THR A 132 -0.09 0.29 2.73
N PRO A 133 -0.46 1.50 3.15
CA PRO A 133 -0.44 1.88 4.56
C PRO A 133 -1.42 1.04 5.39
N ILE A 134 -1.10 0.87 6.66
CA ILE A 134 -1.87 0.03 7.58
C ILE A 134 -2.48 0.89 8.68
N GLU A 135 -3.79 0.78 8.85
CA GLU A 135 -4.48 1.35 10.02
C GLU A 135 -4.31 0.41 11.22
N LYS A 136 -3.92 0.98 12.36
CA LYS A 136 -3.83 0.30 13.64
C LYS A 136 -4.27 1.26 14.74
N THR A 137 -5.34 0.91 15.44
CA THR A 137 -5.83 1.63 16.64
C THR A 137 -6.04 3.15 16.44
N GLY A 138 -6.57 3.53 15.28
CA GLY A 138 -6.88 4.94 14.96
C GLY A 138 -5.69 5.73 14.39
N PHE A 139 -4.59 5.07 14.06
CA PHE A 139 -3.43 5.65 13.40
C PHE A 139 -3.14 4.95 12.09
N LEU A 140 -2.70 5.70 11.08
CA LEU A 140 -2.26 5.17 9.79
C LEU A 140 -0.74 5.19 9.72
N TYR A 141 -0.13 4.05 9.45
CA TYR A 141 1.31 3.88 9.30
C TYR A 141 1.65 3.54 7.86
N GLY A 142 2.69 4.15 7.33
CA GLY A 142 3.13 3.89 5.96
C GLY A 142 4.56 4.34 5.73
N VAL A 143 5.10 3.98 4.55
CA VAL A 143 6.43 4.42 4.10
C VAL A 143 6.27 5.47 3.02
N SER A 144 6.72 6.68 3.28
CA SER A 144 6.75 7.80 2.36
C SER A 144 8.09 7.83 1.63
N GLY A 145 8.10 8.17 0.35
CA GLY A 145 9.29 8.29 -0.47
C GLY A 145 9.28 7.38 -1.71
N ARG A 146 9.97 7.83 -2.75
CA ARG A 146 10.02 7.13 -4.05
C ARG A 146 11.37 6.49 -4.33
N HIS A 147 12.46 7.18 -4.00
CA HIS A 147 13.81 6.82 -4.36
C HIS A 147 14.69 6.59 -3.14
N GLN A 148 15.80 6.00 -3.43
CA GLN A 148 16.97 5.76 -2.62
C GLN A 148 17.18 6.77 -1.51
N ARG A 149 17.48 6.39 -0.32
CA ARG A 149 17.86 7.24 0.82
C ARG A 149 16.81 8.32 1.16
N GLY A 150 16.27 8.23 2.34
CA GLY A 150 15.30 9.17 2.85
C GLY A 150 13.85 8.70 2.71
N ALA A 151 13.60 7.40 2.55
CA ALA A 151 12.28 6.87 2.83
C ALA A 151 12.00 7.03 4.32
N GLU A 152 10.87 7.63 4.64
CA GLU A 152 10.44 7.93 6.00
C GLU A 152 9.19 7.13 6.33
N VAL A 153 9.18 6.49 7.47
CA VAL A 153 7.95 5.93 8.04
C VAL A 153 7.18 7.04 8.73
N PHE A 154 5.88 7.02 8.60
CA PHE A 154 5.02 8.02 9.24
C PHE A 154 3.93 7.38 10.09
N CYS A 155 3.47 8.13 11.07
CA CYS A 155 2.29 7.89 11.89
C CYS A 155 1.32 9.07 11.75
N LEU A 156 0.16 8.83 11.16
CA LEU A 156 -0.89 9.83 11.01
C LEU A 156 -2.05 9.49 11.95
N ASN A 157 -2.39 10.39 12.84
CA ASN A 157 -3.56 10.27 13.72
C ASN A 157 -4.84 10.54 12.94
N LEU A 158 -5.69 9.53 12.81
CA LEU A 158 -6.91 9.61 11.99
C LEU A 158 -8.06 10.42 12.65
N LYS A 159 -7.96 10.69 13.96
CA LYS A 159 -8.92 11.54 14.66
C LYS A 159 -8.56 13.01 14.57
N SER A 160 -7.32 13.37 14.87
CA SER A 160 -6.82 14.75 14.83
C SER A 160 -6.41 15.20 13.44
N LEU A 161 -6.18 14.26 12.52
CA LEU A 161 -5.64 14.47 11.17
C LEU A 161 -4.27 15.17 11.19
N LYS A 162 -3.43 14.81 12.16
CA LYS A 162 -2.06 15.33 12.30
C LYS A 162 -1.06 14.19 12.20
N LEU A 163 0.07 14.44 11.55
CA LEU A 163 1.24 13.58 11.67
C LEU A 163 1.77 13.69 13.11
N GLU A 164 1.85 12.56 13.79
CA GLU A 164 2.49 12.47 15.12
C GLU A 164 4.01 12.48 14.93
N TRP A 165 4.49 11.70 13.97
CA TRP A 165 5.88 11.68 13.56
C TRP A 165 6.03 11.21 12.11
N LYS A 166 7.18 11.54 11.51
CA LYS A 166 7.62 11.08 10.20
C LYS A 166 9.13 11.11 10.15
N GLU A 167 9.77 9.95 10.09
CA GLU A 167 11.22 9.82 10.22
C GLU A 167 11.76 8.53 9.57
N PRO A 168 13.06 8.48 9.21
CA PRO A 168 13.66 7.27 8.67
C PRO A 168 13.83 6.20 9.75
N ILE A 169 13.54 4.94 9.41
CA ILE A 169 13.91 3.79 10.23
C ILE A 169 15.29 3.30 9.79
N HIS A 170 16.20 3.17 10.75
CA HIS A 170 17.56 2.70 10.52
C HIS A 170 18.03 1.76 11.62
N TRP A 171 19.01 0.92 11.32
CA TRP A 171 19.65 0.01 12.27
C TRP A 171 21.12 -0.23 11.91
N MET A 172 21.87 -0.78 12.86
CA MET A 172 23.23 -1.25 12.62
C MET A 172 23.20 -2.74 12.31
N ASP A 173 23.98 -3.17 11.32
CA ASP A 173 24.16 -4.59 10.99
C ASP A 173 25.64 -4.86 10.69
N SER A 174 26.07 -6.12 10.79
CA SER A 174 27.43 -6.53 10.48
C SER A 174 27.50 -7.16 9.09
N PHE A 175 28.29 -6.57 8.22
CA PHE A 175 28.57 -7.09 6.88
C PHE A 175 30.08 -7.27 6.68
N ILE A 176 30.52 -8.52 6.45
CA ILE A 176 31.94 -8.87 6.25
C ILE A 176 32.83 -8.31 7.39
N GLY A 177 32.36 -8.50 8.64
CA GLY A 177 33.11 -8.06 9.83
C GLY A 177 33.17 -6.54 10.04
N ARG A 178 32.38 -5.76 9.32
CA ARG A 178 32.25 -4.30 9.52
C ARG A 178 30.82 -3.94 9.90
N GLU A 179 30.69 -3.06 10.87
CA GLU A 179 29.39 -2.48 11.18
C GLU A 179 29.00 -1.47 10.10
N ILE A 180 27.79 -1.62 9.57
CA ILE A 180 27.20 -0.74 8.58
C ILE A 180 25.85 -0.25 9.08
N ARG A 181 25.52 1.00 8.80
CA ARG A 181 24.19 1.54 9.02
C ARG A 181 23.33 1.23 7.81
N LEU A 182 22.24 0.54 8.06
CA LEU A 182 21.19 0.26 7.07
C LEU A 182 19.97 1.12 7.36
N GLU A 183 19.20 1.40 6.32
CA GLU A 183 17.93 2.13 6.38
C GLU A 183 16.84 1.28 5.72
N LEU A 184 15.59 1.50 6.12
CA LEU A 184 14.46 0.74 5.59
C LEU A 184 14.38 0.86 4.06
N PHE A 185 14.84 1.99 3.51
CA PHE A 185 14.64 2.29 2.10
C PHE A 185 13.13 2.24 1.78
N ARG A 186 12.68 1.80 0.62
CA ARG A 186 11.27 1.45 0.45
C ARG A 186 11.02 0.10 1.10
N GLY A 187 9.82 -0.14 1.59
CA GLY A 187 9.51 -1.41 2.25
C GLY A 187 8.01 -1.66 2.30
N SER A 188 7.67 -2.89 2.60
CA SER A 188 6.30 -3.37 2.80
C SER A 188 6.06 -3.70 4.25
N PHE A 189 4.86 -3.43 4.75
CA PHE A 189 4.45 -3.75 6.10
C PHE A 189 3.41 -4.87 6.12
N LEU A 190 3.53 -5.74 7.10
CA LEU A 190 2.51 -6.71 7.50
C LEU A 190 2.26 -6.55 8.99
N LEU A 191 1.01 -6.35 9.40
CA LEU A 191 0.64 -6.28 10.81
C LEU A 191 0.44 -7.70 11.35
N VAL A 192 1.20 -8.07 12.37
CA VAL A 192 1.17 -9.38 13.01
C VAL A 192 1.18 -9.19 14.52
N ASP A 193 0.16 -9.68 15.21
CA ASP A 193 0.03 -9.61 16.68
C ASP A 193 0.30 -8.21 17.27
N GLY A 194 -0.18 -7.17 16.58
CA GLY A 194 -0.03 -5.78 17.01
C GLY A 194 1.33 -5.13 16.71
N SER A 195 2.28 -5.89 16.15
CA SER A 195 3.58 -5.40 15.69
C SER A 195 3.69 -5.42 14.18
N PHE A 196 4.68 -4.76 13.61
CA PHE A 196 4.90 -4.69 12.18
C PHE A 196 6.08 -5.56 11.76
N LEU A 197 5.85 -6.48 10.82
CA LEU A 197 6.90 -7.06 10.02
C LEU A 197 7.16 -6.15 8.83
N CYS A 198 8.38 -5.62 8.74
CA CYS A 198 8.78 -4.72 7.67
C CYS A 198 9.79 -5.43 6.77
N LEU A 199 9.44 -5.65 5.52
CA LEU A 199 10.37 -6.15 4.52
C LEU A 199 10.91 -4.98 3.72
N SER A 200 12.21 -4.70 3.85
CA SER A 200 12.87 -3.64 3.08
C SER A 200 13.05 -4.06 1.62
N GLU A 201 13.18 -3.08 0.74
CA GLU A 201 13.43 -3.32 -0.69
C GLU A 201 14.73 -4.10 -0.97
N LEU A 202 15.69 -4.04 -0.07
CA LEU A 202 16.97 -4.76 -0.18
C LEU A 202 16.99 -6.12 0.53
N GLY A 203 15.82 -6.59 1.01
CA GLY A 203 15.67 -7.92 1.59
C GLY A 203 15.97 -8.02 3.08
N SER A 204 16.06 -6.91 3.81
CA SER A 204 16.10 -6.94 5.28
C SER A 204 14.70 -7.09 5.84
N LEU A 205 14.50 -8.01 6.75
CA LEU A 205 13.28 -8.21 7.51
C LEU A 205 13.46 -7.63 8.92
N LEU A 206 12.54 -6.76 9.33
CA LEU A 206 12.53 -6.14 10.64
C LEU A 206 11.23 -6.48 11.38
N TRP A 207 11.34 -6.70 12.68
CA TRP A 207 10.23 -6.74 13.61
C TRP A 207 10.19 -5.41 14.35
N VAL A 208 9.14 -4.61 14.15
CA VAL A 208 9.07 -3.23 14.63
C VAL A 208 7.77 -3.03 15.42
N GLU A 209 7.89 -2.48 16.61
CA GLU A 209 6.76 -1.89 17.33
C GLU A 209 6.65 -0.42 16.94
N MET A 210 5.45 0.01 16.59
CA MET A 210 5.15 1.41 16.27
C MET A 210 3.88 1.86 17.01
N ASP A 211 3.95 3.06 17.57
CA ASP A 211 2.83 3.75 18.21
C ASP A 211 2.85 5.26 17.87
N GLU A 212 2.04 6.05 18.54
CA GLU A 212 1.96 7.50 18.35
C GLU A 212 3.21 8.27 18.83
N LYS A 213 4.12 7.61 19.54
CA LYS A 213 5.35 8.24 20.09
C LYS A 213 6.59 7.94 19.28
N GLY A 214 6.53 6.93 18.40
CA GLY A 214 7.66 6.53 17.59
C GLY A 214 7.69 5.04 17.28
N TRP A 215 8.90 4.53 17.07
CA TRP A 215 9.14 3.14 16.69
C TRP A 215 10.32 2.54 17.44
N ILE A 216 10.27 1.22 17.62
CA ILE A 216 11.36 0.43 18.22
C ILE A 216 11.56 -0.83 17.38
N ILE A 217 12.78 -1.05 16.87
CA ILE A 217 13.16 -2.31 16.23
C ILE A 217 13.43 -3.34 17.32
N LYS A 218 12.66 -4.42 17.36
CA LYS A 218 12.79 -5.53 18.32
C LYS A 218 13.77 -6.59 17.82
N ALA A 219 13.79 -6.80 16.51
CA ALA A 219 14.70 -7.73 15.84
C ALA A 219 14.83 -7.37 14.36
N HIS A 220 15.93 -7.75 13.75
CA HIS A 220 16.14 -7.67 12.32
C HIS A 220 16.96 -8.83 11.79
N LYS A 221 16.81 -9.13 10.51
CA LYS A 221 17.60 -10.13 9.80
C LYS A 221 17.70 -9.79 8.32
N GLN A 222 18.91 -9.80 7.78
CA GLN A 222 19.11 -9.81 6.34
C GLN A 222 18.75 -11.20 5.80
N LEU A 223 17.73 -11.29 4.94
CA LEU A 223 17.29 -12.55 4.34
C LEU A 223 18.05 -12.84 3.05
N PHE A 224 18.25 -11.82 2.22
CA PHE A 224 18.92 -11.87 0.93
C PHE A 224 19.35 -10.45 0.51
N PHE A 225 20.22 -10.33 -0.49
CA PHE A 225 20.59 -9.06 -1.10
C PHE A 225 20.09 -9.02 -2.55
N ALA A 226 18.84 -8.66 -2.73
CA ALA A 226 18.25 -8.49 -4.05
C ALA A 226 17.55 -7.13 -4.12
N PRO A 227 17.96 -6.22 -4.99
CA PRO A 227 17.27 -4.96 -5.18
C PRO A 227 15.90 -5.17 -5.81
N GLY A 228 14.97 -4.23 -5.59
CA GLY A 228 13.65 -4.29 -6.20
C GLY A 228 12.71 -5.33 -5.59
N THR A 229 12.87 -5.67 -4.30
CA THR A 229 11.93 -6.54 -3.57
C THR A 229 10.67 -5.75 -3.23
N TRP A 230 9.65 -5.85 -4.07
CA TRP A 230 8.41 -5.08 -3.96
C TRP A 230 7.18 -5.90 -3.58
N THR A 231 7.29 -7.22 -3.65
CA THR A 231 6.20 -8.11 -3.29
C THR A 231 5.95 -8.06 -1.79
N LEU A 232 4.68 -7.88 -1.40
CA LEU A 232 4.27 -7.95 0.00
C LEU A 232 4.58 -9.34 0.57
N PRO A 233 5.17 -9.45 1.77
CA PRO A 233 5.28 -10.72 2.46
C PRO A 233 3.89 -11.24 2.83
N ALA A 234 3.74 -12.55 2.89
CA ALA A 234 2.52 -13.20 3.32
C ALA A 234 2.80 -14.15 4.50
N LEU A 235 1.92 -14.15 5.48
CA LEU A 235 1.99 -15.05 6.64
C LEU A 235 0.82 -16.02 6.60
N SER A 236 1.11 -17.32 6.61
CA SER A 236 0.09 -18.35 6.64
C SER A 236 0.58 -19.55 7.42
N GLN A 237 -0.24 -20.06 8.36
CA GLN A 237 0.05 -21.26 9.16
C GLN A 237 1.43 -21.23 9.84
N GLY A 238 1.86 -20.07 10.35
CA GLY A 238 3.15 -19.88 10.99
C GLY A 238 4.35 -19.79 10.05
N LEU A 239 4.13 -19.79 8.73
CA LEU A 239 5.18 -19.64 7.72
C LEU A 239 5.10 -18.24 7.09
N LEU A 240 6.25 -17.59 7.01
CA LEU A 240 6.41 -16.31 6.30
C LEU A 240 6.91 -16.60 4.88
N TYR A 241 6.14 -16.14 3.90
CA TYR A 241 6.48 -16.23 2.49
C TYR A 241 7.03 -14.89 2.02
N VAL A 242 8.24 -14.91 1.48
CA VAL A 242 8.94 -13.73 0.97
C VAL A 242 9.41 -14.04 -0.45
N VAL A 243 9.22 -13.10 -1.35
CA VAL A 243 9.64 -13.23 -2.75
C VAL A 243 10.64 -12.12 -3.06
N GLN A 244 11.76 -12.51 -3.64
CA GLN A 244 12.75 -11.58 -4.22
C GLN A 244 12.55 -11.49 -5.74
N ASN A 245 12.68 -10.30 -6.31
CA ASN A 245 12.48 -10.08 -7.73
C ASN A 245 13.70 -10.44 -8.59
N GLU A 246 14.89 -10.40 -8.01
CA GLU A 246 16.15 -10.70 -8.68
C GLU A 246 16.91 -11.82 -7.95
N ARG A 247 17.89 -12.42 -8.63
CA ARG A 247 18.79 -13.38 -7.97
C ARG A 247 19.57 -12.69 -6.85
N ASP A 248 19.78 -13.42 -5.77
CA ASP A 248 20.64 -12.97 -4.71
C ASP A 248 22.06 -12.76 -5.26
N ARG A 249 22.64 -11.60 -4.98
CA ARG A 249 24.00 -11.26 -5.42
C ARG A 249 25.09 -11.97 -4.63
N GLN A 250 24.71 -12.73 -3.62
CA GLN A 250 25.63 -13.54 -2.79
C GLN A 250 25.67 -15.02 -3.17
N SER A 251 24.84 -15.45 -4.11
CA SER A 251 24.78 -16.84 -4.60
C SER A 251 25.45 -17.02 -5.97
#